data_2a41e39bb74d9fd1f8c71c2529388dad
#
_entry.id   2a41e39bb74d9fd1f8c71c2529388dad
#
_cell.length_a   1.000
_cell.length_b   1.000
_cell.length_c   1.000
_cell.angle_alpha   90.00
_cell.angle_beta   90.00
_cell.angle_gamma   90.00
#
_symmetry.space_group_name_H-M   'P 1'
#
loop_
_entity.id
_entity.type
_entity.pdbx_description
1 polymer ?
#
loop_
_entity_poly.entity_id
_entity_poly.type
_entity_poly.pdbx_seq_one_letter_code
_entity_poly.pdbx_strand_id
1 'polypeptide(L)'
;MNRDWVHNKNRLSNQYKAGIESFMEVASHHMNEKNETPCPCMKCQNMNRHSLPIVKAHLWRYGMSVVYHTWIYHGEQFGIQRQDSPPTTTQEAPRLDDYTFNILNDAFPRDIDIDEDLVEEDDMLGGTEDVGDDMTNMHWVETDKYEKLVAEAERELFPGCNASVLTAMVQFMHAKVLNHWSNKSFDTMLEILSDISPKPHNIPPSFYAANKMLKDLGLGHEKIDACVYDCALFYKEHEGKDKCPVCDEPRYKPSTSKKKSKVPQKVLRYIPLKPRLQRLFMSNHTAGHMRWHKDKKVDEEGIMRHPADSIAWKEFDKMYPQFAEDPRNIRLGLATDGFNPFGNMSTSYSMWPVMVVPYNLPPWMCMKEQYSILSLLIPGPKAPGKELDVYLRPLIDELKELWEQGVQTYDKLSNTIFNMRAAVIWTINDFPAYGNLSCWSTKGYKACPVCLEDTTSAKLRNKICYMGHRRYFKKNHPWRKDCQNFDGSIEMRDPPREFSGEDILLQLNQLMQRKVCKHPDNLDGKRKRTPMELNWTNKSIFFELEYWSKLKIRHNLDVIHIEKNRCDNIVGTLLNIEGKTKDTPNARLDLKDMNIRTNLHLDKDENGKILLISSF
;
A
#
# COMPACT_ATOMS: atom_id res chain seq x y z
N MET A 1 19.28 -22.00 -28.06
CA MET A 1 19.80 -22.08 -26.67
C MET A 1 18.62 -22.21 -25.74
N ASN A 2 18.62 -23.17 -24.82
CA ASN A 2 17.56 -23.31 -23.82
C ASN A 2 17.69 -22.15 -22.82
N ARG A 3 16.62 -21.37 -22.61
CA ARG A 3 16.58 -20.18 -21.74
C ARG A 3 15.68 -20.38 -20.51
N ASP A 4 15.19 -21.59 -20.26
CA ASP A 4 14.33 -21.90 -19.14
C ASP A 4 15.00 -21.61 -17.78
N TRP A 5 16.34 -21.52 -17.77
CA TRP A 5 17.12 -21.17 -16.60
C TRP A 5 16.82 -19.75 -16.07
N VAL A 6 16.40 -18.81 -16.91
CA VAL A 6 16.06 -17.44 -16.51
C VAL A 6 14.90 -17.43 -15.50
N HIS A 7 13.97 -18.37 -15.62
CA HIS A 7 12.83 -18.54 -14.73
C HIS A 7 13.14 -19.35 -13.45
N ASN A 8 14.35 -19.92 -13.36
CA ASN A 8 14.74 -20.76 -12.22
C ASN A 8 15.00 -19.90 -10.98
N LYS A 9 14.11 -20.00 -9.97
CA LYS A 9 14.22 -19.27 -8.71
C LYS A 9 15.44 -19.72 -7.87
N ASN A 10 15.92 -20.95 -8.05
CA ASN A 10 17.13 -21.44 -7.38
C ASN A 10 18.38 -21.03 -8.17
N ARG A 11 18.93 -19.88 -7.86
CA ARG A 11 20.12 -19.34 -8.52
C ARG A 11 21.40 -20.12 -8.26
N LEU A 12 21.43 -21.00 -7.26
CA LEU A 12 22.56 -21.89 -6.98
C LEU A 12 22.48 -23.20 -7.76
N SER A 13 21.42 -23.42 -8.55
CA SER A 13 21.28 -24.63 -9.35
C SER A 13 22.32 -24.70 -10.48
N ASN A 14 22.70 -25.93 -10.83
CA ASN A 14 23.62 -26.15 -11.96
C ASN A 14 23.06 -25.62 -13.28
N GLN A 15 21.74 -25.67 -13.47
CA GLN A 15 21.05 -25.13 -14.63
C GLN A 15 21.20 -23.60 -14.73
N TYR A 16 21.02 -22.89 -13.61
CA TYR A 16 21.17 -21.42 -13.57
C TYR A 16 22.62 -21.01 -13.82
N LYS A 17 23.57 -21.76 -13.22
CA LYS A 17 25.01 -21.54 -13.41
C LYS A 17 25.40 -21.71 -14.88
N ALA A 18 25.01 -22.81 -15.53
CA ALA A 18 25.29 -23.06 -16.94
C ALA A 18 24.66 -21.98 -17.84
N GLY A 19 23.45 -21.49 -17.50
CA GLY A 19 22.78 -20.42 -18.20
C GLY A 19 23.51 -19.09 -18.14
N ILE A 20 24.04 -18.71 -16.97
CA ILE A 20 24.87 -17.52 -16.82
C ILE A 20 26.15 -17.64 -17.67
N GLU A 21 26.85 -18.78 -17.64
CA GLU A 21 28.08 -18.95 -18.42
C GLU A 21 27.79 -18.82 -19.93
N SER A 22 26.71 -19.44 -20.42
CA SER A 22 26.29 -19.31 -21.80
C SER A 22 25.93 -17.88 -22.20
N PHE A 23 25.28 -17.11 -21.31
CA PHE A 23 25.02 -15.69 -21.54
C PHE A 23 26.31 -14.87 -21.56
N MET A 24 27.24 -15.12 -20.62
CA MET A 24 28.51 -14.40 -20.54
C MET A 24 29.37 -14.60 -21.78
N GLU A 25 29.34 -15.78 -22.40
CA GLU A 25 29.99 -16.07 -23.67
C GLU A 25 29.44 -15.17 -24.79
N VAL A 26 28.11 -15.09 -24.94
CA VAL A 26 27.45 -14.21 -25.91
C VAL A 26 27.77 -12.74 -25.63
N ALA A 27 27.68 -12.30 -24.39
CA ALA A 27 27.91 -10.92 -23.98
C ALA A 27 29.36 -10.48 -24.22
N SER A 28 30.33 -11.40 -24.16
CA SER A 28 31.76 -11.10 -24.42
C SER A 28 32.04 -10.64 -25.85
N HIS A 29 31.22 -11.06 -26.83
CA HIS A 29 31.36 -10.67 -28.24
C HIS A 29 30.69 -9.30 -28.54
N HIS A 30 29.99 -8.69 -27.56
CA HIS A 30 29.20 -7.47 -27.76
C HIS A 30 29.60 -6.38 -26.73
N MET A 31 30.88 -6.23 -26.50
CA MET A 31 31.46 -5.18 -25.65
C MET A 31 31.77 -3.91 -26.45
N ASN A 32 31.66 -2.77 -25.78
CA ASN A 32 32.09 -1.48 -26.33
C ASN A 32 33.61 -1.29 -26.21
N GLU A 33 34.13 -0.16 -26.72
CA GLU A 33 35.55 0.22 -26.64
C GLU A 33 36.12 0.31 -25.22
N LYS A 34 35.23 0.44 -24.20
CA LYS A 34 35.58 0.48 -22.78
C LYS A 34 35.51 -0.89 -22.10
N ASN A 35 35.35 -1.96 -22.87
CA ASN A 35 35.15 -3.33 -22.37
C ASN A 35 33.90 -3.48 -21.47
N GLU A 36 32.81 -2.76 -21.79
CA GLU A 36 31.54 -2.82 -21.07
C GLU A 36 30.41 -3.30 -22.00
N THR A 37 29.48 -4.08 -21.44
CA THR A 37 28.28 -4.57 -22.11
C THR A 37 27.02 -4.17 -21.33
N PRO A 38 25.84 -4.03 -21.96
CA PRO A 38 24.58 -3.81 -21.25
C PRO A 38 24.32 -4.94 -20.24
N CYS A 39 23.88 -4.60 -19.05
CA CYS A 39 23.64 -5.57 -17.99
C CYS A 39 22.16 -5.96 -17.93
N PRO A 40 21.76 -7.21 -18.24
CA PRO A 40 20.37 -7.63 -18.31
C PRO A 40 19.80 -8.08 -16.96
N CYS A 41 20.46 -7.81 -15.86
CA CYS A 41 19.93 -8.17 -14.54
C CYS A 41 18.64 -7.40 -14.21
N MET A 42 17.82 -7.93 -13.31
CA MET A 42 16.55 -7.32 -12.89
C MET A 42 16.70 -5.89 -12.36
N LYS A 43 17.89 -5.50 -11.87
CA LYS A 43 18.16 -4.14 -11.41
C LYS A 43 18.58 -3.19 -12.54
N CYS A 44 19.41 -3.65 -13.48
CA CYS A 44 19.97 -2.81 -14.53
C CYS A 44 19.13 -2.77 -15.81
N GLN A 45 18.39 -3.83 -16.11
CA GLN A 45 17.46 -3.95 -17.26
C GLN A 45 18.03 -3.45 -18.60
N ASN A 46 19.32 -3.72 -18.86
CA ASN A 46 20.09 -3.23 -20.01
C ASN A 46 20.30 -1.70 -20.08
N MET A 47 19.87 -0.93 -19.09
CA MET A 47 20.06 0.53 -19.06
C MET A 47 21.48 0.93 -18.66
N ASN A 48 22.15 0.11 -17.87
CA ASN A 48 23.50 0.36 -17.40
C ASN A 48 24.48 -0.62 -18.07
N ARG A 49 25.63 -0.08 -18.53
CA ARG A 49 26.74 -0.87 -19.03
C ARG A 49 27.75 -1.13 -17.91
N HIS A 50 28.28 -2.35 -17.88
CA HIS A 50 29.28 -2.78 -16.90
C HIS A 50 30.26 -3.74 -17.52
N SER A 51 31.44 -3.90 -16.91
CA SER A 51 32.39 -4.94 -17.28
C SER A 51 31.82 -6.34 -17.00
N LEU A 52 32.24 -7.34 -17.76
CA LEU A 52 31.75 -8.72 -17.65
C LEU A 52 31.75 -9.28 -16.21
N PRO A 53 32.80 -9.09 -15.39
CA PRO A 53 32.76 -9.56 -13.99
C PRO A 53 31.62 -8.94 -13.18
N ILE A 54 31.33 -7.66 -13.38
CA ILE A 54 30.23 -6.96 -12.70
C ILE A 54 28.89 -7.45 -13.20
N VAL A 55 28.71 -7.63 -14.52
CA VAL A 55 27.50 -8.22 -15.11
C VAL A 55 27.25 -9.61 -14.53
N LYS A 56 28.26 -10.46 -14.46
CA LYS A 56 28.17 -11.80 -13.88
C LYS A 56 27.76 -11.74 -12.40
N ALA A 57 28.38 -10.86 -11.60
CA ALA A 57 28.02 -10.66 -10.20
C ALA A 57 26.56 -10.17 -10.04
N HIS A 58 26.08 -9.28 -10.93
CA HIS A 58 24.71 -8.79 -10.94
C HIS A 58 23.71 -9.88 -11.30
N LEU A 59 24.01 -10.75 -12.24
CA LEU A 59 23.16 -11.89 -12.59
C LEU A 59 23.03 -12.88 -11.44
N TRP A 60 24.09 -13.14 -10.70
CA TRP A 60 24.04 -13.92 -9.48
C TRP A 60 23.21 -13.25 -8.38
N ARG A 61 23.42 -11.96 -8.18
CA ARG A 61 22.81 -11.23 -7.06
C ARG A 61 21.33 -10.89 -7.33
N TYR A 62 21.04 -10.37 -8.52
CA TYR A 62 19.70 -9.81 -8.84
C TYR A 62 18.88 -10.72 -9.77
N GLY A 63 19.49 -11.69 -10.42
CA GLY A 63 18.88 -12.51 -11.46
C GLY A 63 18.82 -11.82 -12.81
N MET A 64 18.60 -12.60 -13.87
CA MET A 64 18.35 -12.08 -15.21
C MET A 64 16.91 -11.59 -15.33
N SER A 65 16.69 -10.50 -16.06
CA SER A 65 15.36 -9.99 -16.34
C SER A 65 14.57 -10.99 -17.18
N VAL A 66 13.42 -11.42 -16.68
CA VAL A 66 12.55 -12.42 -17.32
C VAL A 66 11.89 -11.90 -18.59
N VAL A 67 11.80 -10.57 -18.77
CA VAL A 67 11.27 -9.93 -19.98
C VAL A 67 12.32 -9.81 -21.10
N TYR A 68 13.58 -10.09 -20.82
CA TYR A 68 14.67 -10.05 -21.81
C TYR A 68 14.84 -11.40 -22.50
N HIS A 69 13.81 -11.85 -23.22
CA HIS A 69 13.79 -13.14 -23.92
C HIS A 69 14.67 -13.17 -25.18
N THR A 70 14.70 -12.06 -25.90
CA THR A 70 15.53 -11.89 -27.10
C THR A 70 16.70 -11.00 -26.74
N TRP A 71 17.93 -11.50 -26.91
CA TRP A 71 19.14 -10.79 -26.47
C TRP A 71 19.60 -9.77 -27.51
N ILE A 72 18.68 -8.85 -27.88
CA ILE A 72 18.88 -7.84 -28.93
C ILE A 72 20.08 -6.92 -28.67
N TYR A 73 20.34 -6.57 -27.41
CA TYR A 73 21.51 -5.76 -27.02
C TYR A 73 22.81 -6.58 -27.01
N HIS A 74 22.73 -7.89 -27.24
CA HIS A 74 23.83 -8.84 -27.29
C HIS A 74 23.82 -9.64 -28.60
N GLY A 75 23.36 -9.01 -29.73
CA GLY A 75 23.55 -9.47 -31.08
C GLY A 75 22.45 -10.36 -31.67
N GLU A 76 21.31 -10.59 -30.97
CA GLU A 76 20.19 -11.28 -31.61
C GLU A 76 19.37 -10.33 -32.49
N GLN A 77 19.01 -10.80 -33.69
CA GLN A 77 18.16 -10.04 -34.60
C GLN A 77 16.68 -10.14 -34.18
N PHE A 78 15.98 -9.03 -34.25
CA PHE A 78 14.54 -8.97 -34.02
C PHE A 78 13.82 -9.62 -35.21
N GLY A 79 13.04 -10.69 -35.00
CA GLY A 79 12.06 -11.17 -35.98
C GLY A 79 12.35 -12.47 -36.76
N ILE A 80 13.35 -13.28 -36.38
CA ILE A 80 13.51 -14.61 -36.99
C ILE A 80 12.93 -15.69 -36.08
N GLN A 81 11.68 -16.09 -36.33
CA GLN A 81 11.12 -17.32 -35.77
C GLN A 81 11.89 -18.52 -36.34
N ARG A 82 12.66 -19.23 -35.52
CA ARG A 82 13.11 -20.58 -35.86
C ARG A 82 11.96 -21.54 -35.62
N GLN A 83 11.43 -22.09 -36.70
CA GLN A 83 10.66 -23.34 -36.68
C GLN A 83 11.63 -24.45 -36.26
N ASP A 84 11.34 -25.11 -35.15
CA ASP A 84 11.61 -26.53 -34.87
C ASP A 84 11.23 -26.84 -33.40
N SER A 85 10.00 -27.36 -33.24
CA SER A 85 9.63 -28.36 -32.24
C SER A 85 8.17 -28.78 -32.41
N PRO A 86 7.84 -30.06 -32.24
CA PRO A 86 6.52 -30.60 -32.51
C PRO A 86 5.46 -30.20 -31.49
N PRO A 87 4.17 -30.30 -31.83
CA PRO A 87 3.09 -29.76 -31.03
C PRO A 87 2.82 -30.63 -29.79
N THR A 88 2.98 -30.09 -28.61
CA THR A 88 2.48 -30.70 -27.40
C THR A 88 1.45 -29.76 -26.79
N THR A 89 0.21 -30.26 -26.73
CA THR A 89 -0.93 -29.87 -25.88
C THR A 89 -1.24 -28.36 -25.80
N THR A 90 -2.35 -28.01 -26.39
CA THR A 90 -3.13 -26.79 -26.27
C THR A 90 -3.20 -26.28 -24.82
N GLN A 91 -2.28 -25.39 -24.48
CA GLN A 91 -2.59 -24.36 -23.51
C GLN A 91 -3.18 -23.19 -24.31
N GLU A 92 -4.44 -22.88 -24.03
CA GLU A 92 -5.08 -21.68 -24.56
C GLU A 92 -4.17 -20.49 -24.29
N ALA A 93 -3.87 -19.72 -25.32
CA ALA A 93 -3.19 -18.43 -25.17
C ALA A 93 -3.98 -17.59 -24.19
N PRO A 94 -3.33 -16.86 -23.26
CA PRO A 94 -4.03 -15.96 -22.35
C PRO A 94 -4.87 -15.00 -23.19
N ARG A 95 -6.18 -14.99 -22.94
CA ARG A 95 -7.12 -14.11 -23.64
C ARG A 95 -6.72 -12.66 -23.36
N LEU A 96 -6.97 -11.80 -24.31
CA LEU A 96 -6.65 -10.36 -24.30
C LEU A 96 -7.07 -9.66 -22.99
N ASP A 97 -8.15 -10.14 -22.36
CA ASP A 97 -8.72 -9.65 -21.10
C ASP A 97 -7.75 -9.72 -19.91
N ASP A 98 -6.99 -10.81 -19.80
CA ASP A 98 -6.05 -11.00 -18.66
C ASP A 98 -4.84 -10.09 -18.77
N TYR A 99 -4.38 -9.86 -20.01
CA TYR A 99 -3.28 -8.96 -20.28
C TYR A 99 -3.66 -7.51 -20.01
N THR A 100 -4.86 -7.09 -20.43
CA THR A 100 -5.41 -5.75 -20.19
C THR A 100 -5.61 -5.48 -18.70
N PHE A 101 -6.11 -6.47 -17.94
CA PHE A 101 -6.29 -6.34 -16.49
C PHE A 101 -4.95 -6.14 -15.75
N ASN A 102 -3.94 -6.92 -16.12
CA ASN A 102 -2.62 -6.80 -15.51
C ASN A 102 -1.98 -5.44 -15.82
N ILE A 103 -2.06 -4.98 -17.08
CA ILE A 103 -1.53 -3.66 -17.47
C ILE A 103 -2.31 -2.51 -16.82
N LEU A 104 -3.63 -2.63 -16.66
CA LEU A 104 -4.42 -1.60 -15.96
C LEU A 104 -3.96 -1.40 -14.52
N ASN A 105 -3.58 -2.48 -13.83
CA ASN A 105 -3.04 -2.38 -12.48
C ASN A 105 -1.59 -1.90 -12.44
N ASP A 106 -0.79 -2.24 -13.48
CA ASP A 106 0.60 -1.80 -13.61
C ASP A 106 0.72 -0.35 -14.14
N ALA A 107 -0.29 0.15 -14.84
CA ALA A 107 -0.30 1.52 -15.38
C ALA A 107 -0.42 2.61 -14.31
N PHE A 108 -0.70 2.23 -13.08
CA PHE A 108 -0.67 3.14 -11.92
C PHE A 108 0.37 2.66 -10.91
N PRO A 109 1.68 2.72 -11.25
CA PRO A 109 2.73 2.40 -10.31
C PRO A 109 2.65 3.33 -9.10
N ARG A 110 3.13 2.84 -7.96
CA ARG A 110 3.18 3.60 -6.70
C ARG A 110 4.13 4.80 -6.75
N ASP A 111 5.02 4.83 -7.72
CA ASP A 111 5.94 5.93 -7.96
C ASP A 111 5.26 6.96 -8.86
N ILE A 112 4.38 7.77 -8.26
CA ILE A 112 3.87 8.98 -8.89
C ILE A 112 4.95 10.04 -8.69
N ASP A 113 5.85 10.17 -9.66
CA ASP A 113 6.64 11.39 -9.79
C ASP A 113 5.65 12.53 -10.04
N ILE A 114 5.53 13.38 -9.04
CA ILE A 114 4.75 14.61 -9.13
C ILE A 114 5.64 15.61 -9.84
N ASP A 115 5.58 15.64 -11.17
CA ASP A 115 6.03 16.80 -11.92
C ASP A 115 5.20 18.01 -11.44
N GLU A 116 5.89 19.01 -10.88
CA GLU A 116 5.28 20.30 -10.52
C GLU A 116 4.64 20.99 -11.74
N ASP A 117 5.04 20.60 -12.96
CA ASP A 117 4.48 21.09 -14.23
C ASP A 117 3.05 20.60 -14.54
N LEU A 118 2.50 19.61 -13.78
CA LEU A 118 1.11 19.16 -13.94
C LEU A 118 0.07 20.10 -13.31
N VAL A 119 0.49 21.20 -12.70
CA VAL A 119 -0.43 22.10 -11.97
C VAL A 119 -0.99 23.22 -12.88
N GLU A 120 -0.44 23.47 -14.09
CA GLU A 120 -0.75 24.70 -14.82
C GLU A 120 -1.73 24.58 -16.00
N GLU A 121 -2.18 23.40 -16.46
CA GLU A 121 -2.99 23.33 -17.69
C GLU A 121 -4.44 22.83 -17.55
N ASP A 122 -4.96 22.53 -16.33
CA ASP A 122 -6.32 21.97 -16.17
C ASP A 122 -7.44 23.04 -16.01
N ASP A 123 -7.17 24.33 -16.22
CA ASP A 123 -8.10 25.45 -15.91
C ASP A 123 -8.87 26.04 -17.11
N MET A 124 -9.05 25.30 -18.19
CA MET A 124 -9.90 25.77 -19.29
C MET A 124 -11.01 24.77 -19.62
N LEU A 125 -12.09 24.81 -18.87
CA LEU A 125 -13.50 24.65 -19.28
C LEU A 125 -14.35 24.19 -18.08
N GLY A 126 -14.76 25.19 -17.28
CA GLY A 126 -15.87 25.06 -16.34
C GLY A 126 -17.19 25.27 -17.11
N GLY A 127 -17.81 24.17 -17.47
CA GLY A 127 -19.22 24.17 -17.88
C GLY A 127 -20.01 23.46 -16.77
N THR A 128 -20.69 24.23 -15.94
CA THR A 128 -21.73 23.75 -15.03
C THR A 128 -22.94 23.35 -15.84
N GLU A 129 -23.20 22.07 -15.99
CA GLU A 129 -24.56 21.59 -16.31
C GLU A 129 -25.26 21.19 -15.02
N ASP A 130 -26.29 21.94 -14.71
CA ASP A 130 -27.25 21.72 -13.65
C ASP A 130 -28.00 20.42 -13.94
N VAL A 131 -27.81 19.38 -13.13
CA VAL A 131 -28.62 18.16 -13.21
C VAL A 131 -29.48 18.08 -11.97
N GLY A 132 -30.76 18.42 -12.18
CA GLY A 132 -31.83 18.28 -11.20
C GLY A 132 -31.97 16.85 -10.71
N ASP A 133 -32.25 16.79 -9.42
CA ASP A 133 -32.51 15.61 -8.61
C ASP A 133 -33.74 14.83 -9.13
N ASP A 134 -33.55 13.65 -9.72
CA ASP A 134 -34.62 12.69 -9.97
C ASP A 134 -34.19 11.28 -9.53
N MET A 135 -34.53 10.95 -8.29
CA MET A 135 -34.16 9.71 -7.59
C MET A 135 -34.76 8.43 -8.19
N THR A 136 -35.58 8.48 -9.21
CA THR A 136 -36.21 7.32 -9.84
C THR A 136 -35.46 6.76 -11.05
N ASN A 137 -34.40 7.45 -11.51
CA ASN A 137 -33.68 7.12 -12.75
C ASN A 137 -32.28 6.47 -12.53
N MET A 138 -31.84 6.27 -11.29
CA MET A 138 -30.47 5.77 -11.01
C MET A 138 -30.23 4.33 -11.46
N HIS A 139 -31.25 3.49 -11.52
CA HIS A 139 -31.10 2.07 -11.86
C HIS A 139 -30.74 1.82 -13.34
N TRP A 140 -31.20 2.66 -14.24
CA TRP A 140 -30.92 2.55 -15.70
C TRP A 140 -29.59 3.20 -16.09
N VAL A 141 -29.15 4.23 -15.38
CA VAL A 141 -27.91 4.97 -15.68
C VAL A 141 -26.64 4.14 -15.40
N GLU A 142 -26.66 3.23 -14.42
CA GLU A 142 -25.52 2.36 -14.10
C GLU A 142 -25.36 1.21 -15.10
N THR A 143 -26.46 0.65 -15.60
CA THR A 143 -26.44 -0.40 -16.63
C THR A 143 -25.90 0.15 -17.95
N ASP A 144 -26.33 1.34 -18.35
CA ASP A 144 -25.86 2.04 -19.54
C ASP A 144 -24.37 2.39 -19.47
N LYS A 145 -23.87 2.78 -18.30
CA LYS A 145 -22.41 3.03 -18.08
C LYS A 145 -21.60 1.74 -18.24
N TYR A 146 -22.13 0.62 -17.73
CA TYR A 146 -21.47 -0.67 -17.82
C TYR A 146 -21.40 -1.18 -19.27
N GLU A 147 -22.51 -1.11 -20.01
CA GLU A 147 -22.55 -1.51 -21.42
C GLU A 147 -21.61 -0.66 -22.28
N LYS A 148 -21.53 0.64 -22.02
CA LYS A 148 -20.54 1.54 -22.65
C LYS A 148 -19.11 1.15 -22.29
N LEU A 149 -18.84 0.76 -21.04
CA LEU A 149 -17.54 0.27 -20.58
C LEU A 149 -17.08 -0.96 -21.36
N VAL A 150 -17.97 -1.95 -21.50
CA VAL A 150 -17.68 -3.18 -22.23
C VAL A 150 -17.47 -2.87 -23.73
N ALA A 151 -18.34 -2.05 -24.31
CA ALA A 151 -18.22 -1.66 -25.71
C ALA A 151 -16.89 -0.91 -26.01
N GLU A 152 -16.46 0.00 -25.11
CA GLU A 152 -15.17 0.70 -25.26
C GLU A 152 -13.97 -0.23 -25.02
N ALA A 153 -14.10 -1.19 -24.10
CA ALA A 153 -13.05 -2.18 -23.86
C ALA A 153 -12.85 -3.14 -25.02
N GLU A 154 -13.92 -3.41 -25.79
CA GLU A 154 -13.90 -4.28 -26.98
C GLU A 154 -13.62 -3.51 -28.27
N ARG A 155 -13.71 -2.18 -28.28
CA ARG A 155 -13.51 -1.37 -29.48
C ARG A 155 -12.06 -1.46 -29.96
N GLU A 156 -11.87 -1.98 -31.17
CA GLU A 156 -10.56 -2.11 -31.80
C GLU A 156 -9.89 -0.75 -32.01
N LEU A 157 -8.55 -0.67 -31.85
CA LEU A 157 -7.78 0.54 -32.10
C LEU A 157 -7.90 1.00 -33.56
N PHE A 158 -7.90 0.04 -34.48
CA PHE A 158 -8.25 0.16 -35.91
C PHE A 158 -8.72 -1.20 -36.40
N PRO A 159 -9.49 -1.28 -37.52
CA PRO A 159 -10.05 -2.53 -37.98
C PRO A 159 -8.98 -3.62 -38.21
N GLY A 160 -9.18 -4.77 -37.57
CA GLY A 160 -8.24 -5.91 -37.62
C GLY A 160 -7.08 -5.78 -36.62
N CYS A 161 -7.07 -4.80 -35.72
CA CYS A 161 -6.09 -4.70 -34.67
C CYS A 161 -6.44 -5.65 -33.52
N ASN A 162 -5.47 -6.43 -33.04
CA ASN A 162 -5.66 -7.32 -31.88
C ASN A 162 -5.76 -6.58 -30.55
N ALA A 163 -5.48 -5.28 -30.51
CA ALA A 163 -5.56 -4.46 -29.31
C ALA A 163 -6.79 -3.56 -29.35
N SER A 164 -7.53 -3.50 -28.24
CA SER A 164 -8.58 -2.50 -28.06
C SER A 164 -7.98 -1.11 -27.78
N VAL A 165 -8.78 -0.07 -28.01
CA VAL A 165 -8.41 1.31 -27.68
C VAL A 165 -7.98 1.41 -26.22
N LEU A 166 -8.75 0.80 -25.33
CA LEU A 166 -8.47 0.81 -23.88
C LEU A 166 -7.11 0.15 -23.59
N THR A 167 -6.86 -1.05 -24.12
CA THR A 167 -5.59 -1.76 -23.93
C THR A 167 -4.40 -0.93 -24.41
N ALA A 168 -4.51 -0.34 -25.59
CA ALA A 168 -3.46 0.49 -26.16
C ALA A 168 -3.19 1.73 -25.29
N MET A 169 -4.26 2.45 -24.87
CA MET A 169 -4.11 3.67 -24.07
C MET A 169 -3.49 3.37 -22.70
N VAL A 170 -3.87 2.28 -22.07
CA VAL A 170 -3.27 1.87 -20.79
C VAL A 170 -1.79 1.55 -20.96
N GLN A 171 -1.40 0.83 -22.02
CA GLN A 171 0.01 0.54 -22.30
C GLN A 171 0.82 1.83 -22.55
N PHE A 172 0.27 2.78 -23.31
CA PHE A 172 0.94 4.06 -23.57
C PHE A 172 1.04 4.93 -22.32
N MET A 173 0.00 4.97 -21.47
CA MET A 173 0.06 5.66 -20.18
C MET A 173 1.11 5.03 -19.27
N HIS A 174 1.21 3.70 -19.23
CA HIS A 174 2.26 3.01 -18.49
C HIS A 174 3.64 3.39 -19.05
N ALA A 175 3.84 3.36 -20.36
CA ALA A 175 5.10 3.78 -20.99
C ALA A 175 5.43 5.24 -20.67
N LYS A 176 4.42 6.14 -20.66
CA LYS A 176 4.58 7.55 -20.28
C LYS A 176 5.14 7.68 -18.86
N VAL A 177 4.54 6.98 -17.91
CA VAL A 177 4.95 7.02 -16.49
C VAL A 177 6.34 6.44 -16.31
N LEU A 178 6.61 5.25 -16.85
CA LEU A 178 7.91 4.58 -16.72
C LEU A 178 9.08 5.39 -17.33
N ASN A 179 8.82 6.12 -18.41
CA ASN A 179 9.85 6.87 -19.13
C ASN A 179 9.77 8.38 -18.88
N HIS A 180 8.98 8.83 -17.89
CA HIS A 180 8.83 10.24 -17.53
C HIS A 180 8.50 11.15 -18.73
N TRP A 181 7.58 10.70 -19.61
CA TRP A 181 7.18 11.50 -20.76
C TRP A 181 6.30 12.67 -20.33
N SER A 182 6.59 13.86 -20.88
CA SER A 182 5.71 15.00 -20.73
C SER A 182 4.36 14.77 -21.44
N ASN A 183 3.34 15.53 -21.10
CA ASN A 183 2.06 15.47 -21.82
C ASN A 183 2.25 15.77 -23.32
N LYS A 184 3.10 16.75 -23.65
CA LYS A 184 3.45 17.10 -25.02
C LYS A 184 4.13 15.94 -25.76
N SER A 185 5.05 15.22 -25.11
CA SER A 185 5.68 14.04 -25.72
C SER A 185 4.68 12.93 -25.99
N PHE A 186 3.70 12.76 -25.09
CA PHE A 186 2.62 11.79 -25.26
C PHE A 186 1.69 12.19 -26.42
N ASP A 187 1.32 13.47 -26.54
CA ASP A 187 0.51 13.97 -27.65
C ASP A 187 1.22 13.76 -28.99
N THR A 188 2.51 14.10 -29.07
CA THR A 188 3.33 13.82 -30.27
C THR A 188 3.35 12.35 -30.63
N MET A 189 3.44 11.45 -29.65
CA MET A 189 3.38 10.01 -29.88
C MET A 189 2.01 9.58 -30.43
N LEU A 190 0.91 10.13 -29.90
CA LEU A 190 -0.44 9.85 -30.42
C LEU A 190 -0.62 10.38 -31.85
N GLU A 191 -0.09 11.56 -32.17
CA GLU A 191 -0.09 12.12 -33.54
C GLU A 191 0.63 11.17 -34.52
N ILE A 192 1.86 10.75 -34.18
CA ILE A 192 2.63 9.80 -35.01
C ILE A 192 1.85 8.49 -35.22
N LEU A 193 1.27 7.94 -34.14
CA LEU A 193 0.46 6.73 -34.24
C LEU A 193 -0.77 6.90 -35.13
N SER A 194 -1.44 8.04 -35.02
CA SER A 194 -2.59 8.40 -35.86
C SER A 194 -2.21 8.45 -37.34
N ASP A 195 -1.02 8.98 -37.67
CA ASP A 195 -0.55 9.14 -39.03
C ASP A 195 -0.15 7.81 -39.69
N ILE A 196 0.46 6.90 -38.91
CA ILE A 196 0.94 5.59 -39.43
C ILE A 196 -0.12 4.49 -39.36
N SER A 197 -1.20 4.69 -38.59
CA SER A 197 -2.26 3.69 -38.43
C SER A 197 -3.22 3.66 -39.62
N PRO A 198 -3.76 2.47 -39.97
CA PRO A 198 -4.81 2.36 -40.99
C PRO A 198 -6.03 3.20 -40.59
N LYS A 199 -6.64 3.86 -41.58
CA LYS A 199 -7.88 4.65 -41.35
C LYS A 199 -9.09 3.82 -41.81
N PRO A 200 -10.21 3.84 -41.08
CA PRO A 200 -10.47 4.63 -39.86
C PRO A 200 -9.79 4.02 -38.61
N HIS A 201 -9.44 4.87 -37.65
CA HIS A 201 -8.91 4.44 -36.36
C HIS A 201 -9.58 5.17 -35.21
N ASN A 202 -9.43 4.61 -33.98
CA ASN A 202 -10.03 5.12 -32.75
C ASN A 202 -8.98 5.67 -31.78
N ILE A 203 -7.81 6.10 -32.27
CA ILE A 203 -6.74 6.67 -31.45
C ILE A 203 -7.19 8.03 -30.91
N PRO A 204 -7.17 8.26 -29.57
CA PRO A 204 -7.49 9.56 -29.00
C PRO A 204 -6.56 10.66 -29.52
N PRO A 205 -7.07 11.89 -29.74
CA PRO A 205 -6.27 12.98 -30.34
C PRO A 205 -5.26 13.59 -29.35
N SER A 206 -5.36 13.33 -28.06
CA SER A 206 -4.47 13.94 -27.05
C SER A 206 -4.45 13.13 -25.75
N PHE A 207 -3.46 13.42 -24.90
CA PHE A 207 -3.38 12.92 -23.52
C PHE A 207 -4.66 13.24 -22.73
N TYR A 208 -5.19 14.46 -22.90
CA TYR A 208 -6.43 14.86 -22.24
C TYR A 208 -7.61 13.96 -22.65
N ALA A 209 -7.78 13.69 -23.94
CA ALA A 209 -8.84 12.80 -24.42
C ALA A 209 -8.67 11.38 -23.92
N ALA A 210 -7.46 10.84 -23.94
CA ALA A 210 -7.14 9.52 -23.41
C ALA A 210 -7.40 9.44 -21.89
N ASN A 211 -7.00 10.45 -21.14
CA ASN A 211 -7.23 10.50 -19.68
C ASN A 211 -8.71 10.67 -19.33
N LYS A 212 -9.47 11.47 -20.11
CA LYS A 212 -10.92 11.58 -19.96
C LYS A 212 -11.59 10.23 -20.18
N MET A 213 -11.24 9.52 -21.24
CA MET A 213 -11.75 8.17 -21.50
C MET A 213 -11.48 7.23 -20.32
N LEU A 214 -10.26 7.24 -19.75
CA LEU A 214 -9.92 6.41 -18.59
C LEU A 214 -10.71 6.83 -17.32
N LYS A 215 -10.95 8.13 -17.13
CA LYS A 215 -11.81 8.63 -16.04
C LYS A 215 -13.25 8.15 -16.19
N ASP A 216 -13.83 8.26 -17.38
CA ASP A 216 -15.20 7.81 -17.68
C ASP A 216 -15.37 6.30 -17.45
N LEU A 217 -14.29 5.54 -17.60
CA LEU A 217 -14.19 4.13 -17.27
C LEU A 217 -13.99 3.84 -15.76
N GLY A 218 -14.07 4.85 -14.88
CA GLY A 218 -13.87 4.71 -13.44
C GLY A 218 -12.42 4.39 -13.03
N LEU A 219 -11.44 4.62 -13.92
CA LEU A 219 -10.00 4.48 -13.64
C LEU A 219 -9.38 5.76 -13.08
N GLY A 220 -10.13 6.86 -13.09
CA GLY A 220 -9.69 8.15 -12.62
C GLY A 220 -9.56 8.26 -11.10
N HIS A 221 -9.18 9.46 -10.66
CA HIS A 221 -9.22 9.89 -9.27
C HIS A 221 -9.99 11.20 -9.18
N GLU A 222 -10.55 11.45 -8.01
CA GLU A 222 -11.20 12.72 -7.67
C GLU A 222 -10.23 13.60 -6.89
N LYS A 223 -10.22 14.90 -7.20
CA LYS A 223 -9.45 15.88 -6.46
C LYS A 223 -10.37 16.53 -5.42
N ILE A 224 -10.06 16.36 -4.15
CA ILE A 224 -10.80 16.95 -3.03
C ILE A 224 -9.88 17.94 -2.32
N ASP A 225 -10.26 19.20 -2.31
CA ASP A 225 -9.46 20.22 -1.65
C ASP A 225 -9.46 20.01 -0.14
N ALA A 226 -8.33 20.31 0.49
CA ALA A 226 -8.13 20.16 1.93
C ALA A 226 -7.62 21.45 2.56
N CYS A 227 -7.95 21.67 3.82
CA CYS A 227 -7.38 22.73 4.62
C CYS A 227 -5.87 22.56 4.77
N VAL A 228 -5.10 23.64 4.64
CA VAL A 228 -3.64 23.65 4.81
C VAL A 228 -3.19 23.10 6.17
N TYR A 229 -4.01 23.24 7.21
CA TYR A 229 -3.77 22.73 8.55
C TYR A 229 -4.46 21.40 8.86
N ASP A 230 -4.88 20.66 7.82
CA ASP A 230 -5.49 19.33 7.94
C ASP A 230 -6.78 19.28 8.80
N CYS A 231 -7.51 20.41 8.91
CA CYS A 231 -8.68 20.50 9.79
C CYS A 231 -9.96 19.93 9.18
N ALA A 232 -10.12 20.05 7.84
CA ALA A 232 -11.31 19.60 7.11
C ALA A 232 -11.00 19.41 5.63
N LEU A 233 -11.80 18.58 4.96
CA LEU A 233 -11.91 18.50 3.52
C LEU A 233 -13.03 19.43 3.04
N PHE A 234 -12.85 20.00 1.86
CA PHE A 234 -13.92 20.70 1.14
C PHE A 234 -14.71 19.67 0.32
N TYR A 235 -15.51 18.90 1.04
CA TYR A 235 -16.21 17.72 0.54
C TYR A 235 -17.65 17.72 1.05
N LYS A 236 -18.62 17.28 0.23
CA LYS A 236 -20.06 17.30 0.54
C LYS A 236 -20.53 18.69 1.03
N GLU A 237 -21.01 18.79 2.26
CA GLU A 237 -21.52 20.04 2.87
C GLU A 237 -20.51 21.19 2.94
N HIS A 238 -19.26 20.91 2.66
CA HIS A 238 -18.18 21.91 2.67
C HIS A 238 -17.65 22.24 1.27
N GLU A 239 -18.15 21.58 0.23
CA GLU A 239 -17.64 21.68 -1.15
C GLU A 239 -17.65 23.12 -1.68
N GLY A 240 -18.73 23.85 -1.48
CA GLY A 240 -18.89 25.24 -1.93
C GLY A 240 -18.20 26.32 -1.10
N LYS A 241 -17.49 25.96 -0.01
CA LYS A 241 -16.87 26.93 0.90
C LYS A 241 -15.51 27.40 0.40
N ASP A 242 -15.25 28.70 0.46
CA ASP A 242 -13.95 29.32 0.16
C ASP A 242 -12.99 29.36 1.37
N LYS A 243 -13.49 29.05 2.57
CA LYS A 243 -12.74 29.03 3.83
C LYS A 243 -12.98 27.75 4.62
N CYS A 244 -11.97 27.33 5.38
CA CYS A 244 -12.07 26.17 6.24
C CYS A 244 -13.16 26.34 7.31
N PRO A 245 -14.11 25.42 7.46
CA PRO A 245 -15.17 25.53 8.47
C PRO A 245 -14.68 25.40 9.91
N VAL A 246 -13.41 24.97 10.10
CA VAL A 246 -12.83 24.71 11.44
C VAL A 246 -11.91 25.85 11.90
N CYS A 247 -11.04 26.36 11.02
CA CYS A 247 -10.01 27.34 11.36
C CYS A 247 -10.11 28.66 10.58
N ASP A 248 -11.08 28.80 9.68
CA ASP A 248 -11.34 29.97 8.83
C ASP A 248 -10.22 30.36 7.84
N GLU A 249 -9.21 29.48 7.69
CA GLU A 249 -8.15 29.66 6.69
C GLU A 249 -8.68 29.56 5.27
N PRO A 250 -8.14 30.37 4.31
CA PRO A 250 -8.55 30.32 2.92
C PRO A 250 -8.31 28.94 2.28
N ARG A 251 -9.24 28.50 1.43
CA ARG A 251 -9.10 27.29 0.62
C ARG A 251 -7.99 27.41 -0.42
N TYR A 252 -7.86 28.61 -1.02
CA TYR A 252 -6.99 28.87 -2.16
C TYR A 252 -5.75 29.66 -1.75
N LYS A 253 -4.66 29.45 -2.48
CA LYS A 253 -3.43 30.24 -2.36
C LYS A 253 -3.71 31.71 -2.75
N PRO A 254 -3.05 32.69 -2.11
CA PRO A 254 -3.15 34.07 -2.53
C PRO A 254 -2.60 34.20 -3.97
N SER A 255 -3.43 34.73 -4.87
CA SER A 255 -3.04 34.94 -6.28
C SER A 255 -2.03 36.08 -6.39
N THR A 256 -0.84 35.78 -6.86
CA THR A 256 0.21 36.78 -7.17
C THR A 256 0.21 37.22 -8.62
N SER A 257 -0.58 36.56 -9.47
CA SER A 257 -0.65 36.85 -10.91
C SER A 257 -1.97 37.50 -11.32
N LYS A 258 -1.96 38.25 -12.45
CA LYS A 258 -3.16 38.84 -13.06
C LYS A 258 -4.15 37.78 -13.58
N LYS A 259 -3.77 36.52 -13.68
CA LYS A 259 -4.65 35.39 -14.00
C LYS A 259 -5.42 34.97 -12.74
N LYS A 260 -6.74 34.99 -12.80
CA LYS A 260 -7.67 34.69 -11.70
C LYS A 260 -7.85 33.17 -11.44
N SER A 261 -6.86 32.31 -11.65
CA SER A 261 -7.02 30.87 -11.34
C SER A 261 -6.96 30.65 -9.82
N LYS A 262 -7.99 30.03 -9.27
CA LYS A 262 -8.07 29.66 -7.85
C LYS A 262 -7.27 28.35 -7.65
N VAL A 263 -6.03 28.43 -7.18
CA VAL A 263 -5.19 27.26 -6.88
C VAL A 263 -5.42 26.83 -5.44
N PRO A 264 -5.88 25.58 -5.18
CA PRO A 264 -6.07 25.08 -3.83
C PRO A 264 -4.75 25.03 -3.05
N GLN A 265 -4.82 25.25 -1.73
CA GLN A 265 -3.64 25.16 -0.88
C GLN A 265 -3.15 23.71 -0.71
N LYS A 266 -4.08 22.76 -0.66
CA LYS A 266 -3.80 21.33 -0.49
C LYS A 266 -4.89 20.50 -1.16
N VAL A 267 -4.52 19.38 -1.79
CA VAL A 267 -5.44 18.52 -2.55
C VAL A 267 -5.24 17.07 -2.16
N LEU A 268 -6.31 16.42 -1.69
CA LEU A 268 -6.38 14.97 -1.54
C LEU A 268 -6.72 14.34 -2.90
N ARG A 269 -6.04 13.30 -3.29
CA ARG A 269 -6.45 12.45 -4.42
C ARG A 269 -7.22 11.26 -3.87
N TYR A 270 -8.51 11.22 -4.15
CA TYR A 270 -9.40 10.13 -3.79
C TYR A 270 -9.64 9.25 -5.01
N ILE A 271 -9.49 7.98 -4.81
CA ILE A 271 -9.61 6.96 -5.84
C ILE A 271 -10.76 6.03 -5.42
N PRO A 272 -11.97 6.17 -6.00
CA PRO A 272 -13.15 5.40 -5.60
C PRO A 272 -12.90 3.90 -5.61
N LEU A 273 -13.35 3.22 -4.56
CA LEU A 273 -13.11 1.79 -4.34
C LEU A 273 -14.09 0.90 -5.13
N LYS A 274 -15.38 1.30 -5.20
CA LYS A 274 -16.44 0.52 -5.87
C LYS A 274 -16.07 0.05 -7.28
N PRO A 275 -15.67 0.94 -8.23
CA PRO A 275 -15.36 0.52 -9.59
C PRO A 275 -14.19 -0.46 -9.66
N ARG A 276 -13.23 -0.35 -8.72
CA ARG A 276 -12.06 -1.21 -8.66
C ARG A 276 -12.39 -2.60 -8.13
N LEU A 277 -13.29 -2.69 -7.15
CA LEU A 277 -13.78 -3.96 -6.65
C LEU A 277 -14.67 -4.66 -7.68
N GLN A 278 -15.54 -3.92 -8.39
CA GLN A 278 -16.39 -4.46 -9.46
C GLN A 278 -15.56 -5.12 -10.56
N ARG A 279 -14.42 -4.53 -10.95
CA ARG A 279 -13.52 -5.10 -11.97
C ARG A 279 -12.96 -6.47 -11.61
N LEU A 280 -12.75 -6.77 -10.34
CA LEU A 280 -12.27 -8.09 -9.91
C LEU A 280 -13.25 -9.20 -10.33
N PHE A 281 -14.53 -8.89 -10.51
CA PHE A 281 -15.56 -9.83 -10.97
C PHE A 281 -15.78 -9.79 -12.49
N MET A 282 -15.37 -8.72 -13.16
CA MET A 282 -15.51 -8.57 -14.63
C MET A 282 -14.49 -9.36 -15.43
N SER A 283 -13.38 -9.76 -14.83
CA SER A 283 -12.32 -10.54 -15.48
C SER A 283 -12.49 -12.04 -15.17
N ASN A 284 -12.45 -12.88 -16.22
CA ASN A 284 -12.44 -14.34 -16.07
C ASN A 284 -11.28 -14.82 -15.18
N HIS A 285 -10.16 -14.12 -15.21
CA HIS A 285 -8.97 -14.47 -14.43
C HIS A 285 -9.19 -14.28 -12.92
N THR A 286 -9.87 -13.21 -12.50
CA THR A 286 -10.03 -12.88 -11.08
C THR A 286 -11.36 -13.31 -10.49
N ALA A 287 -12.46 -13.32 -11.26
CA ALA A 287 -13.80 -13.63 -10.78
C ALA A 287 -13.86 -14.98 -10.04
N GLY A 288 -13.28 -16.04 -10.62
CA GLY A 288 -13.21 -17.35 -9.98
C GLY A 288 -12.33 -17.39 -8.73
N HIS A 289 -11.32 -16.52 -8.65
CA HIS A 289 -10.44 -16.41 -7.51
C HIS A 289 -11.04 -15.61 -6.34
N MET A 290 -11.99 -14.71 -6.61
CA MET A 290 -12.70 -13.96 -5.56
C MET A 290 -13.55 -14.83 -4.63
N ARG A 291 -13.82 -16.08 -5.02
CA ARG A 291 -14.53 -17.09 -4.22
C ARG A 291 -13.59 -18.14 -3.61
N TRP A 292 -12.28 -18.02 -3.82
CA TRP A 292 -11.29 -19.02 -3.41
C TRP A 292 -11.37 -19.39 -1.93
N HIS A 293 -11.55 -18.40 -1.06
CA HIS A 293 -11.61 -18.58 0.40
C HIS A 293 -12.77 -19.48 0.85
N LYS A 294 -13.81 -19.65 0.04
CA LYS A 294 -14.97 -20.51 0.30
C LYS A 294 -14.89 -21.81 -0.48
N ASP A 295 -14.58 -21.73 -1.79
CA ASP A 295 -14.75 -22.85 -2.71
C ASP A 295 -13.53 -23.79 -2.77
N LYS A 296 -12.32 -23.24 -2.56
CA LYS A 296 -11.05 -23.96 -2.80
C LYS A 296 -10.09 -23.99 -1.60
N LYS A 297 -10.39 -23.24 -0.54
CA LYS A 297 -9.57 -23.23 0.67
C LYS A 297 -9.71 -24.55 1.42
N VAL A 298 -8.58 -25.13 1.79
CA VAL A 298 -8.54 -26.33 2.65
C VAL A 298 -8.25 -25.87 4.07
N ASP A 299 -9.16 -26.19 5.01
CA ASP A 299 -8.97 -25.96 6.44
C ASP A 299 -8.08 -27.08 7.02
N GLU A 300 -7.03 -26.67 7.73
CA GLU A 300 -6.13 -27.57 8.44
C GLU A 300 -5.93 -27.03 9.86
N GLU A 301 -6.23 -27.86 10.86
CA GLU A 301 -6.20 -27.45 12.27
C GLU A 301 -4.79 -27.01 12.68
N GLY A 302 -4.70 -25.84 13.31
CA GLY A 302 -3.43 -25.29 13.80
C GLY A 302 -2.58 -24.62 12.73
N ILE A 303 -2.98 -24.62 11.45
CA ILE A 303 -2.24 -23.99 10.35
C ILE A 303 -3.00 -22.75 9.84
N MET A 304 -2.28 -21.64 9.76
CA MET A 304 -2.79 -20.38 9.22
C MET A 304 -1.97 -19.99 7.99
N ARG A 305 -2.57 -20.11 6.80
CA ARG A 305 -1.94 -19.76 5.51
C ARG A 305 -2.54 -18.53 4.86
N HIS A 306 -3.73 -18.14 5.34
CA HIS A 306 -4.50 -17.07 4.74
C HIS A 306 -5.33 -16.35 5.82
N PRO A 307 -5.66 -15.04 5.67
CA PRO A 307 -6.56 -14.33 6.58
C PRO A 307 -7.87 -15.06 6.89
N ALA A 308 -8.44 -15.80 5.94
CA ALA A 308 -9.65 -16.60 6.11
C ALA A 308 -9.50 -17.79 7.09
N ASP A 309 -8.29 -18.17 7.47
CA ASP A 309 -8.05 -19.20 8.50
C ASP A 309 -8.19 -18.65 9.91
N SER A 310 -8.12 -17.30 10.06
CA SER A 310 -8.11 -16.64 11.35
C SER A 310 -9.46 -16.78 12.08
N ILE A 311 -9.37 -16.85 13.41
CA ILE A 311 -10.54 -16.82 14.27
C ILE A 311 -11.34 -15.53 14.05
N ALA A 312 -10.67 -14.40 13.85
CA ALA A 312 -11.32 -13.11 13.64
C ALA A 312 -12.21 -13.09 12.39
N TRP A 313 -11.77 -13.72 11.28
CA TRP A 313 -12.60 -13.87 10.08
C TRP A 313 -13.80 -14.79 10.34
N LYS A 314 -13.57 -15.95 10.96
CA LYS A 314 -14.63 -16.92 11.26
C LYS A 314 -15.68 -16.34 12.21
N GLU A 315 -15.27 -15.58 13.21
CA GLU A 315 -16.19 -14.87 14.12
C GLU A 315 -16.96 -13.75 13.40
N PHE A 316 -16.32 -13.01 12.50
CA PHE A 316 -16.98 -12.01 11.66
C PHE A 316 -18.09 -12.64 10.80
N ASP A 317 -17.78 -13.71 10.09
CA ASP A 317 -18.76 -14.42 9.24
C ASP A 317 -19.91 -15.01 10.07
N LYS A 318 -19.63 -15.51 11.27
CA LYS A 318 -20.66 -15.99 12.20
C LYS A 318 -21.56 -14.86 12.73
N MET A 319 -20.99 -13.67 12.95
CA MET A 319 -21.73 -12.51 13.46
C MET A 319 -22.60 -11.86 12.39
N TYR A 320 -22.15 -11.90 11.14
CA TYR A 320 -22.83 -11.32 9.98
C TYR A 320 -23.18 -12.37 8.92
N PRO A 321 -24.08 -13.34 9.22
CA PRO A 321 -24.38 -14.44 8.32
C PRO A 321 -24.92 -13.98 6.97
N GLN A 322 -25.72 -12.90 6.92
CA GLN A 322 -26.23 -12.32 5.67
C GLN A 322 -25.10 -11.79 4.76
N PHE A 323 -24.02 -11.27 5.35
CA PHE A 323 -22.83 -10.87 4.60
C PHE A 323 -22.02 -12.09 4.13
N ALA A 324 -21.94 -13.14 4.96
CA ALA A 324 -21.17 -14.35 4.68
C ALA A 324 -21.87 -15.31 3.71
N GLU A 325 -23.19 -15.20 3.54
CA GLU A 325 -24.01 -16.05 2.67
C GLU A 325 -23.56 -15.98 1.21
N ASP A 326 -23.31 -14.77 0.69
CA ASP A 326 -22.69 -14.63 -0.63
C ASP A 326 -21.14 -14.56 -0.48
N PRO A 327 -20.41 -15.58 -0.93
CA PRO A 327 -18.95 -15.60 -0.85
C PRO A 327 -18.28 -14.52 -1.70
N ARG A 328 -19.00 -13.85 -2.60
CA ARG A 328 -18.53 -12.73 -3.41
C ARG A 328 -18.46 -11.42 -2.62
N ASN A 329 -19.12 -11.32 -1.47
CA ASN A 329 -18.94 -10.17 -0.59
C ASN A 329 -17.48 -10.07 -0.12
N ILE A 330 -16.91 -8.86 -0.13
CA ILE A 330 -15.47 -8.67 -0.05
C ILE A 330 -15.01 -8.31 1.37
N ARG A 331 -14.05 -9.09 1.89
CA ARG A 331 -13.32 -8.77 3.13
C ARG A 331 -12.03 -8.08 2.76
N LEU A 332 -11.86 -6.88 3.28
CA LEU A 332 -10.77 -5.98 2.95
C LEU A 332 -9.81 -5.83 4.13
N GLY A 333 -8.52 -5.74 3.83
CA GLY A 333 -7.52 -5.19 4.72
C GLY A 333 -7.18 -3.76 4.31
N LEU A 334 -6.82 -2.90 5.25
CA LEU A 334 -6.38 -1.55 4.98
C LEU A 334 -4.97 -1.36 5.53
N ALA A 335 -4.08 -0.77 4.73
CA ALA A 335 -2.72 -0.42 5.15
C ALA A 335 -2.42 1.04 4.77
N THR A 336 -1.67 1.73 5.62
CA THR A 336 -1.18 3.09 5.33
C THR A 336 0.15 3.32 6.02
N ASP A 337 1.05 3.99 5.36
CA ASP A 337 2.33 4.42 5.91
C ASP A 337 2.81 5.69 5.18
N GLY A 338 3.76 6.41 5.79
CA GLY A 338 4.35 7.59 5.19
C GLY A 338 5.60 7.25 4.38
N PHE A 339 5.69 7.73 3.16
CA PHE A 339 6.90 7.60 2.35
C PHE A 339 7.35 8.94 1.78
N ASN A 340 8.64 9.04 1.46
CA ASN A 340 9.20 10.19 0.74
C ASN A 340 9.28 9.86 -0.75
N PRO A 341 8.47 10.50 -1.61
CA PRO A 341 8.44 10.20 -3.05
C PRO A 341 9.71 10.63 -3.79
N PHE A 342 10.48 11.58 -3.23
CA PHE A 342 11.64 12.15 -3.94
C PHE A 342 12.93 11.30 -3.84
N GLY A 343 12.90 10.16 -3.12
CA GLY A 343 14.07 9.27 -2.98
C GLY A 343 15.31 9.94 -2.38
N ASN A 344 15.28 11.25 -2.14
CA ASN A 344 16.39 12.05 -1.65
C ASN A 344 16.18 12.38 -0.15
N MET A 345 17.12 11.96 0.69
CA MET A 345 17.07 12.22 2.13
C MET A 345 17.22 13.71 2.50
N SER A 346 17.65 14.57 1.56
CA SER A 346 17.82 16.00 1.81
C SER A 346 16.47 16.75 1.85
N THR A 347 15.43 16.25 1.17
CA THR A 347 14.09 16.83 1.17
C THR A 347 13.20 16.07 2.12
N SER A 348 12.83 16.70 3.26
CA SER A 348 11.89 16.11 4.20
C SER A 348 10.46 16.27 3.66
N TYR A 349 9.95 15.22 3.02
CA TYR A 349 8.58 15.16 2.52
C TYR A 349 7.95 13.83 2.94
N SER A 350 6.70 13.86 3.37
CA SER A 350 5.96 12.65 3.76
C SER A 350 4.60 12.64 3.09
N MET A 351 4.41 11.72 2.16
CA MET A 351 3.16 11.43 1.48
C MET A 351 2.56 10.15 2.09
N TRP A 352 1.23 10.06 2.18
CA TRP A 352 0.56 8.95 2.85
C TRP A 352 -0.47 8.30 1.92
N PRO A 353 -0.13 7.19 1.27
CA PRO A 353 -1.08 6.35 0.56
C PRO A 353 -1.93 5.55 1.54
N VAL A 354 -3.19 5.36 1.22
CA VAL A 354 -4.08 4.41 1.87
C VAL A 354 -4.37 3.29 0.88
N MET A 355 -3.86 2.10 1.20
CA MET A 355 -3.97 0.91 0.37
C MET A 355 -5.06 0.00 0.93
N VAL A 356 -5.85 -0.59 0.04
CA VAL A 356 -6.89 -1.56 0.38
C VAL A 356 -6.59 -2.87 -0.34
N VAL A 357 -6.64 -3.99 0.38
CA VAL A 357 -6.30 -5.32 -0.12
C VAL A 357 -7.52 -6.23 -0.02
N PRO A 358 -8.01 -6.81 -1.13
CA PRO A 358 -9.11 -7.77 -1.11
C PRO A 358 -8.62 -9.16 -0.69
N TYR A 359 -9.01 -9.60 0.51
CA TYR A 359 -8.62 -10.89 1.07
C TYR A 359 -9.42 -12.08 0.54
N ASN A 360 -10.39 -11.88 -0.33
CA ASN A 360 -11.09 -12.97 -0.99
C ASN A 360 -10.18 -13.78 -1.92
N LEU A 361 -9.14 -13.12 -2.45
CA LEU A 361 -8.17 -13.70 -3.38
C LEU A 361 -7.28 -14.74 -2.71
N PRO A 362 -6.79 -15.76 -3.44
CA PRO A 362 -5.88 -16.76 -2.90
C PRO A 362 -4.53 -16.16 -2.44
N PRO A 363 -3.77 -16.86 -1.57
CA PRO A 363 -2.52 -16.35 -0.99
C PRO A 363 -1.49 -15.87 -2.01
N TRP A 364 -1.41 -16.56 -3.16
CA TRP A 364 -0.46 -16.21 -4.24
C TRP A 364 -0.88 -14.98 -5.07
N MET A 365 -2.09 -14.45 -4.85
CA MET A 365 -2.60 -13.23 -5.51
C MET A 365 -2.81 -12.11 -4.50
N CYS A 366 -3.41 -12.38 -3.36
CA CYS A 366 -3.86 -11.41 -2.36
C CYS A 366 -2.81 -10.35 -1.99
N MET A 367 -1.52 -10.74 -1.90
CA MET A 367 -0.43 -9.83 -1.52
C MET A 367 0.39 -9.31 -2.71
N LYS A 368 -0.05 -9.56 -3.94
CA LYS A 368 0.62 -8.99 -5.11
C LYS A 368 0.19 -7.55 -5.31
N GLU A 369 1.13 -6.72 -5.75
CA GLU A 369 0.94 -5.26 -5.96
C GLU A 369 -0.25 -4.96 -6.88
N GLN A 370 -0.42 -5.73 -7.94
CA GLN A 370 -1.49 -5.57 -8.91
C GLN A 370 -2.92 -5.71 -8.34
N TYR A 371 -3.07 -6.37 -7.18
CA TYR A 371 -4.36 -6.51 -6.49
C TYR A 371 -4.50 -5.60 -5.26
N SER A 372 -3.46 -4.86 -4.93
CA SER A 372 -3.51 -3.83 -3.90
C SER A 372 -4.06 -2.53 -4.49
N ILE A 373 -5.17 -2.06 -3.97
CA ILE A 373 -5.90 -0.89 -4.47
C ILE A 373 -5.46 0.35 -3.70
N LEU A 374 -4.87 1.33 -4.39
CA LEU A 374 -4.68 2.67 -3.83
C LEU A 374 -6.05 3.36 -3.78
N SER A 375 -6.52 3.71 -2.57
CA SER A 375 -7.80 4.41 -2.39
C SER A 375 -7.63 5.90 -2.14
N LEU A 376 -6.61 6.28 -1.36
CA LEU A 376 -6.33 7.68 -1.07
C LEU A 376 -4.83 7.96 -1.21
N LEU A 377 -4.50 9.14 -1.71
CA LEU A 377 -3.13 9.65 -1.67
C LEU A 377 -3.15 11.00 -0.95
N ILE A 378 -2.72 10.99 0.31
CA ILE A 378 -2.72 12.17 1.18
C ILE A 378 -1.43 12.96 0.93
N PRO A 379 -1.55 14.25 0.56
CA PRO A 379 -0.40 15.07 0.20
C PRO A 379 0.46 15.45 1.41
N GLY A 380 1.79 15.56 1.19
CA GLY A 380 2.74 16.13 2.13
C GLY A 380 2.60 17.66 2.29
N PRO A 381 3.70 18.34 2.70
CA PRO A 381 5.02 17.77 3.02
C PRO A 381 5.10 17.08 4.39
N LYS A 382 4.15 17.33 5.30
CA LYS A 382 4.12 16.75 6.64
C LYS A 382 3.11 15.62 6.72
N ALA A 383 3.46 14.56 7.47
CA ALA A 383 2.53 13.47 7.76
C ALA A 383 1.21 13.99 8.34
N PRO A 384 0.05 13.40 8.00
CA PRO A 384 -1.24 13.81 8.55
C PRO A 384 -1.30 13.62 10.07
N GLY A 385 -0.65 12.60 10.61
CA GLY A 385 -0.62 12.32 12.04
C GLY A 385 -2.03 12.04 12.58
N LYS A 386 -2.45 12.74 13.62
CA LYS A 386 -3.76 12.57 14.26
C LYS A 386 -4.94 13.03 13.41
N GLU A 387 -4.68 13.84 12.38
CA GLU A 387 -5.65 14.38 11.44
C GLU A 387 -5.93 13.42 10.28
N LEU A 388 -5.40 12.19 10.34
CA LEU A 388 -5.61 11.14 9.32
C LEU A 388 -7.10 10.87 9.08
N ASP A 389 -7.92 10.89 10.13
CA ASP A 389 -9.38 10.69 10.06
C ASP A 389 -10.09 11.70 9.13
N VAL A 390 -9.57 12.92 9.02
CA VAL A 390 -10.11 13.94 8.09
C VAL A 390 -10.02 13.45 6.65
N TYR A 391 -8.88 12.86 6.30
CA TYR A 391 -8.63 12.37 4.95
C TYR A 391 -9.32 11.04 4.64
N LEU A 392 -9.60 10.22 5.64
CA LEU A 392 -10.30 8.95 5.48
C LEU A 392 -11.80 9.11 5.21
N ARG A 393 -12.37 10.31 5.39
CA ARG A 393 -13.82 10.57 5.26
C ARG A 393 -14.42 10.02 3.97
N PRO A 394 -13.92 10.31 2.76
CA PRO A 394 -14.52 9.80 1.53
C PRO A 394 -14.54 8.27 1.46
N LEU A 395 -13.46 7.62 1.90
CA LEU A 395 -13.38 6.17 1.93
C LEU A 395 -14.35 5.55 2.95
N ILE A 396 -14.48 6.15 4.14
CA ILE A 396 -15.42 5.65 5.17
C ILE A 396 -16.86 5.80 4.69
N ASP A 397 -17.20 6.90 4.03
CA ASP A 397 -18.54 7.10 3.46
C ASP A 397 -18.85 6.02 2.40
N GLU A 398 -17.89 5.76 1.50
CA GLU A 398 -18.03 4.70 0.49
C GLU A 398 -18.15 3.30 1.11
N LEU A 399 -17.38 3.01 2.17
CA LEU A 399 -17.47 1.74 2.91
C LEU A 399 -18.82 1.56 3.64
N LYS A 400 -19.43 2.64 4.14
CA LYS A 400 -20.79 2.60 4.70
C LYS A 400 -21.80 2.18 3.63
N GLU A 401 -21.76 2.83 2.47
CA GLU A 401 -22.63 2.50 1.35
C GLU A 401 -22.44 1.05 0.90
N LEU A 402 -21.20 0.57 0.78
CA LEU A 402 -20.88 -0.81 0.44
C LEU A 402 -21.36 -1.82 1.49
N TRP A 403 -21.36 -1.44 2.77
CA TRP A 403 -21.87 -2.29 3.85
C TRP A 403 -23.38 -2.34 3.88
N GLU A 404 -24.06 -1.19 3.85
CA GLU A 404 -25.49 -1.06 4.05
C GLU A 404 -26.27 -1.44 2.79
N GLN A 405 -25.91 -0.86 1.65
CA GLN A 405 -26.64 -0.97 0.39
C GLN A 405 -26.00 -1.98 -0.56
N GLY A 406 -24.67 -2.05 -0.57
CA GLY A 406 -23.92 -2.78 -1.59
C GLY A 406 -23.94 -2.04 -2.94
N VAL A 407 -23.42 -2.70 -3.97
CA VAL A 407 -23.42 -2.19 -5.35
C VAL A 407 -23.66 -3.31 -6.34
N GLN A 408 -24.53 -3.06 -7.33
CA GLN A 408 -24.81 -4.01 -8.40
C GLN A 408 -23.54 -4.30 -9.19
N THR A 409 -23.15 -5.56 -9.26
CA THR A 409 -21.88 -5.99 -9.84
C THR A 409 -22.11 -7.18 -10.75
N TYR A 410 -21.57 -7.08 -11.97
CA TYR A 410 -21.60 -8.18 -12.92
C TYR A 410 -20.47 -9.17 -12.64
N ASP A 411 -20.83 -10.44 -12.47
CA ASP A 411 -19.90 -11.55 -12.30
C ASP A 411 -19.73 -12.30 -13.63
N LYS A 412 -18.59 -12.13 -14.26
CA LYS A 412 -18.26 -12.75 -15.55
C LYS A 412 -18.23 -14.27 -15.49
N LEU A 413 -17.90 -14.86 -14.34
CA LEU A 413 -17.83 -16.31 -14.17
C LEU A 413 -19.21 -16.96 -14.19
N SER A 414 -20.15 -16.40 -13.45
CA SER A 414 -21.53 -16.90 -13.35
C SER A 414 -22.46 -16.28 -14.39
N ASN A 415 -22.03 -15.26 -15.11
CA ASN A 415 -22.82 -14.45 -16.04
C ASN A 415 -24.08 -13.86 -15.40
N THR A 416 -23.97 -13.43 -14.13
CA THR A 416 -25.08 -12.88 -13.34
C THR A 416 -24.73 -11.56 -12.70
N ILE A 417 -25.73 -10.73 -12.44
CA ILE A 417 -25.59 -9.54 -11.60
C ILE A 417 -25.89 -9.93 -10.16
N PHE A 418 -25.08 -9.47 -9.22
CA PHE A 418 -25.26 -9.65 -7.79
C PHE A 418 -25.02 -8.36 -7.02
N ASN A 419 -25.54 -8.27 -5.81
CA ASN A 419 -25.31 -7.11 -4.95
C ASN A 419 -24.05 -7.31 -4.13
N MET A 420 -22.92 -6.72 -4.57
CA MET A 420 -21.63 -6.81 -3.91
C MET A 420 -21.59 -5.90 -2.68
N ARG A 421 -21.29 -6.48 -1.52
CA ARG A 421 -21.00 -5.76 -0.29
C ARG A 421 -19.50 -5.88 0.04
N ALA A 422 -18.97 -4.92 0.82
CA ALA A 422 -17.59 -4.97 1.26
C ALA A 422 -17.41 -4.44 2.69
N ALA A 423 -16.46 -5.02 3.42
CA ALA A 423 -16.12 -4.61 4.78
C ALA A 423 -14.61 -4.65 5.00
N VAL A 424 -14.04 -3.60 5.59
CA VAL A 424 -12.68 -3.60 6.11
C VAL A 424 -12.69 -4.33 7.45
N ILE A 425 -12.09 -5.53 7.49
CA ILE A 425 -12.12 -6.39 8.68
C ILE A 425 -10.96 -6.12 9.66
N TRP A 426 -9.89 -5.49 9.22
CA TRP A 426 -8.81 -4.91 10.05
C TRP A 426 -7.89 -4.01 9.25
N THR A 427 -7.06 -3.26 9.95
CA THR A 427 -5.93 -2.55 9.35
C THR A 427 -4.60 -3.24 9.70
N ILE A 428 -3.56 -3.09 8.85
CA ILE A 428 -2.21 -3.60 9.08
C ILE A 428 -1.24 -2.46 8.89
N ASN A 429 -0.47 -2.13 9.94
CA ASN A 429 0.39 -0.96 9.92
C ASN A 429 1.62 -1.16 10.82
N ASP A 430 2.62 -0.30 10.63
CA ASP A 430 3.68 -0.11 11.59
C ASP A 430 3.15 0.54 12.89
N PHE A 431 3.97 0.63 13.92
CA PHE A 431 3.53 1.12 15.23
C PHE A 431 3.12 2.61 15.23
N PRO A 432 3.80 3.54 14.53
CA PRO A 432 3.35 4.92 14.35
C PRO A 432 2.02 5.07 13.61
N ALA A 433 1.84 4.39 12.47
CA ALA A 433 0.59 4.46 11.70
C ALA A 433 -0.57 3.80 12.46
N TYR A 434 -0.31 2.70 13.18
CA TYR A 434 -1.28 2.10 14.10
C TYR A 434 -1.81 3.15 15.10
N GLY A 435 -0.88 3.94 15.69
CA GLY A 435 -1.27 5.00 16.64
C GLY A 435 -2.15 6.08 16.02
N ASN A 436 -1.94 6.41 14.74
CA ASN A 436 -2.75 7.39 14.02
C ASN A 436 -4.15 6.84 13.70
N LEU A 437 -4.25 5.60 13.19
CA LEU A 437 -5.52 4.97 12.82
C LEU A 437 -6.40 4.59 14.01
N SER A 438 -5.78 4.05 15.07
CA SER A 438 -6.50 3.67 16.28
C SER A 438 -6.85 4.87 17.16
N CYS A 439 -6.24 6.02 16.91
CA CYS A 439 -6.29 7.20 17.79
C CYS A 439 -5.75 6.96 19.22
N TRP A 440 -4.94 5.91 19.41
CA TRP A 440 -4.24 5.64 20.66
C TRP A 440 -2.79 6.10 20.55
N SER A 441 -2.35 6.97 21.45
CA SER A 441 -0.96 7.44 21.43
C SER A 441 0.02 6.30 21.77
N THR A 442 0.87 5.94 20.82
CA THR A 442 1.92 4.92 20.98
C THR A 442 3.18 5.47 21.67
N LYS A 443 3.03 6.51 22.49
CA LYS A 443 4.11 7.15 23.26
C LYS A 443 3.79 7.17 24.76
N GLY A 444 4.84 7.17 25.59
CA GLY A 444 4.71 7.25 27.05
C GLY A 444 4.48 5.88 27.72
N TYR A 445 4.09 5.88 28.98
CA TYR A 445 3.99 4.68 29.81
C TYR A 445 2.89 3.70 29.39
N LYS A 446 1.82 4.19 28.77
CA LYS A 446 0.68 3.40 28.27
C LYS A 446 0.67 3.29 26.75
N ALA A 447 1.84 3.13 26.12
CA ALA A 447 1.94 3.17 24.66
C ALA A 447 1.37 1.95 23.95
N CYS A 448 1.18 0.81 24.62
CA CYS A 448 0.66 -0.39 23.98
C CYS A 448 -0.83 -0.24 23.62
N PRO A 449 -1.21 -0.27 22.32
CA PRO A 449 -2.61 -0.12 21.92
C PRO A 449 -3.45 -1.40 22.11
N VAL A 450 -2.82 -2.51 22.48
CA VAL A 450 -3.48 -3.77 22.82
C VAL A 450 -3.74 -3.87 24.32
N CYS A 451 -2.73 -3.58 25.13
CA CYS A 451 -2.85 -3.63 26.59
C CYS A 451 -3.54 -2.41 27.18
N LEU A 452 -3.61 -1.29 26.45
CA LEU A 452 -4.21 -0.01 26.86
C LEU A 452 -3.73 0.41 28.26
N GLU A 453 -4.65 0.52 29.22
CA GLU A 453 -4.37 0.89 30.61
C GLU A 453 -3.58 -0.17 31.38
N ASP A 454 -3.63 -1.45 30.97
CA ASP A 454 -2.90 -2.57 31.59
C ASP A 454 -1.47 -2.72 31.04
N THR A 455 -0.96 -1.72 30.34
CA THR A 455 0.41 -1.71 29.82
C THR A 455 1.41 -1.70 30.98
N THR A 456 2.32 -2.69 30.97
CA THR A 456 3.45 -2.73 31.92
C THR A 456 4.64 -2.01 31.32
N SER A 457 5.07 -0.93 31.96
CA SER A 457 6.22 -0.14 31.52
C SER A 457 7.10 0.25 32.70
N ALA A 458 8.40 0.43 32.44
CA ALA A 458 9.38 0.91 33.41
C ALA A 458 10.19 2.05 32.81
N LYS A 459 10.55 3.02 33.64
CA LYS A 459 11.45 4.11 33.25
C LYS A 459 12.89 3.60 33.32
N LEU A 460 13.60 3.70 32.22
CA LEU A 460 15.04 3.55 32.14
C LEU A 460 15.70 4.93 32.05
N ARG A 461 17.03 4.99 32.07
CA ARG A 461 17.80 6.27 32.08
C ARG A 461 17.38 7.20 30.95
N ASN A 462 17.32 6.70 29.73
CA ASN A 462 17.05 7.52 28.54
C ASN A 462 15.76 7.16 27.79
N LYS A 463 15.03 6.14 28.23
CA LYS A 463 13.85 5.63 27.52
C LYS A 463 12.84 4.98 28.48
N ILE A 464 11.66 4.70 27.96
CA ILE A 464 10.66 3.85 28.60
C ILE A 464 10.78 2.45 27.99
N CYS A 465 10.76 1.42 28.82
CA CYS A 465 10.79 0.03 28.45
C CYS A 465 9.45 -0.64 28.78
N TYR A 466 9.03 -1.64 27.99
CA TYR A 466 7.80 -2.38 28.19
C TYR A 466 8.12 -3.81 28.60
N MET A 467 7.85 -4.16 29.85
CA MET A 467 8.29 -5.39 30.51
C MET A 467 7.23 -6.49 30.56
N GLY A 468 6.02 -6.25 30.06
CA GLY A 468 4.87 -7.14 30.22
C GLY A 468 4.83 -8.38 29.33
N HIS A 469 5.85 -8.61 28.48
CA HIS A 469 5.82 -9.70 27.48
C HIS A 469 5.72 -11.10 28.10
N ARG A 470 6.28 -11.35 29.28
CA ARG A 470 6.22 -12.65 29.98
C ARG A 470 4.82 -13.01 30.46
N ARG A 471 3.93 -12.05 30.63
CA ARG A 471 2.52 -12.26 31.03
C ARG A 471 1.73 -13.10 30.03
N TYR A 472 2.15 -13.13 28.74
CA TYR A 472 1.49 -13.89 27.68
C TYR A 472 1.82 -15.38 27.70
N PHE A 473 2.87 -15.81 28.41
CA PHE A 473 3.18 -17.23 28.57
C PHE A 473 2.25 -17.90 29.60
N LYS A 474 2.07 -19.23 29.46
CA LYS A 474 1.36 -20.03 30.45
C LYS A 474 2.00 -19.87 31.84
N LYS A 475 1.19 -19.93 32.93
CA LYS A 475 1.68 -19.71 34.31
C LYS A 475 2.87 -20.57 34.72
N ASN A 476 2.98 -21.78 34.18
CA ASN A 476 4.08 -22.70 34.47
C ASN A 476 5.29 -22.57 33.55
N HIS A 477 5.28 -21.61 32.60
CA HIS A 477 6.38 -21.45 31.66
C HIS A 477 7.69 -21.04 32.36
N PRO A 478 8.85 -21.68 32.03
CA PRO A 478 10.14 -21.43 32.70
C PRO A 478 10.54 -19.94 32.69
N TRP A 479 10.32 -19.24 31.59
CA TRP A 479 10.68 -17.81 31.47
C TRP A 479 9.92 -16.90 32.43
N ARG A 480 8.75 -17.30 32.91
CA ARG A 480 8.05 -16.50 33.96
C ARG A 480 8.79 -16.53 35.29
N LYS A 481 9.56 -17.60 35.57
CA LYS A 481 10.37 -17.77 36.78
C LYS A 481 11.80 -17.25 36.63
N ASP A 482 12.25 -16.99 35.43
CA ASP A 482 13.61 -16.52 35.15
C ASP A 482 13.76 -15.04 35.51
N CYS A 483 14.35 -14.78 36.67
CA CYS A 483 14.63 -13.43 37.14
C CYS A 483 15.89 -12.85 36.49
N GLN A 484 16.91 -13.69 36.23
CA GLN A 484 18.25 -13.21 35.85
C GLN A 484 18.33 -12.63 34.44
N ASN A 485 17.53 -13.20 33.51
CA ASN A 485 17.57 -12.80 32.12
C ASN A 485 16.54 -11.74 31.73
N PHE A 486 15.69 -11.31 32.66
CA PHE A 486 14.60 -10.36 32.37
C PHE A 486 14.69 -9.09 33.25
N ASP A 487 13.78 -8.91 34.19
CA ASP A 487 13.63 -7.69 34.98
C ASP A 487 13.94 -7.84 36.47
N GLY A 488 14.62 -8.92 36.85
CA GLY A 488 14.98 -9.22 38.23
C GLY A 488 13.84 -9.79 39.09
N SER A 489 12.64 -9.99 38.51
CA SER A 489 11.47 -10.48 39.22
C SER A 489 10.85 -11.73 38.62
N ILE A 490 10.06 -12.47 39.41
CA ILE A 490 9.20 -13.56 38.91
C ILE A 490 7.91 -12.93 38.39
N GLU A 491 7.49 -13.33 37.16
CA GLU A 491 6.24 -12.85 36.57
C GLU A 491 5.04 -13.69 37.03
N MET A 492 4.30 -13.19 37.99
CA MET A 492 3.13 -13.85 38.59
C MET A 492 1.79 -13.33 38.06
N ARG A 493 1.78 -12.19 37.38
CA ARG A 493 0.55 -11.53 36.92
C ARG A 493 -0.13 -12.36 35.83
N ASP A 494 -1.43 -12.24 35.74
CA ASP A 494 -2.22 -12.79 34.64
C ASP A 494 -1.90 -12.08 33.31
N PRO A 495 -2.21 -12.71 32.14
CA PRO A 495 -2.15 -12.00 30.87
C PRO A 495 -2.88 -10.65 30.91
N PRO A 496 -2.43 -9.68 30.13
CA PRO A 496 -3.17 -8.42 30.04
C PRO A 496 -4.63 -8.65 29.65
N ARG A 497 -5.54 -7.83 30.21
CA ARG A 497 -6.96 -7.88 29.86
C ARG A 497 -7.14 -7.67 28.35
N GLU A 498 -7.96 -8.49 27.73
CA GLU A 498 -8.45 -8.25 26.38
C GLU A 498 -9.60 -7.23 26.43
N PHE A 499 -9.51 -6.17 25.62
CA PHE A 499 -10.54 -5.15 25.50
C PHE A 499 -11.37 -5.40 24.26
N SER A 500 -12.66 -5.60 24.43
CA SER A 500 -13.62 -5.63 23.33
C SER A 500 -13.74 -4.25 22.67
N GLY A 501 -14.30 -4.18 21.46
CA GLY A 501 -14.60 -2.88 20.86
C GLY A 501 -15.64 -2.09 21.63
N GLU A 502 -16.51 -2.75 22.38
CA GLU A 502 -17.49 -2.11 23.25
C GLU A 502 -16.83 -1.50 24.49
N ASP A 503 -15.87 -2.21 25.12
CA ASP A 503 -15.06 -1.63 26.21
C ASP A 503 -14.33 -0.36 25.74
N ILE A 504 -13.79 -0.40 24.51
CA ILE A 504 -13.12 0.76 23.91
C ILE A 504 -14.10 1.89 23.65
N LEU A 505 -15.29 1.62 23.11
CA LEU A 505 -16.32 2.64 22.91
C LEU A 505 -16.75 3.30 24.21
N LEU A 506 -16.88 2.55 25.30
CA LEU A 506 -17.17 3.11 26.62
C LEU A 506 -16.09 4.10 27.07
N GLN A 507 -14.82 3.77 26.84
CA GLN A 507 -13.71 4.69 27.11
C GLN A 507 -13.75 5.93 26.20
N LEU A 508 -14.02 5.74 24.90
CA LEU A 508 -14.07 6.82 23.93
C LEU A 508 -15.25 7.78 24.13
N ASN A 509 -16.39 7.29 24.61
CA ASN A 509 -17.55 8.13 24.92
C ASN A 509 -17.33 9.06 26.12
N GLN A 510 -16.32 8.79 26.94
CA GLN A 510 -15.90 9.65 28.05
C GLN A 510 -14.91 10.74 27.63
N LEU A 511 -14.42 10.71 26.38
CA LEU A 511 -13.48 11.70 25.90
C LEU A 511 -14.16 13.05 25.70
N MET A 512 -13.53 14.09 26.21
CA MET A 512 -13.89 15.46 25.80
C MET A 512 -13.65 15.61 24.30
N GLN A 513 -14.66 16.09 23.59
CA GLN A 513 -14.49 16.42 22.17
C GLN A 513 -13.37 17.47 22.03
N ARG A 514 -12.35 17.12 21.28
CA ARG A 514 -11.23 18.01 20.98
C ARG A 514 -11.28 18.43 19.53
N LYS A 515 -10.94 19.68 19.28
CA LYS A 515 -10.79 20.21 17.93
C LYS A 515 -9.53 19.60 17.32
N VAL A 516 -9.69 18.68 16.37
CA VAL A 516 -8.57 18.05 15.64
C VAL A 516 -8.14 19.02 14.54
N CYS A 517 -6.97 19.65 14.67
CA CYS A 517 -6.51 20.69 13.76
C CYS A 517 -5.04 21.04 14.06
N LYS A 518 -4.21 21.21 13.02
CA LYS A 518 -2.81 21.64 13.13
C LYS A 518 -2.63 23.16 13.15
N HIS A 519 -3.72 23.92 13.19
CA HIS A 519 -3.63 25.36 13.24
C HIS A 519 -2.81 25.83 14.46
N PRO A 520 -1.89 26.82 14.31
CA PRO A 520 -1.02 27.27 15.39
C PRO A 520 -1.75 27.71 16.64
N ASP A 521 -2.93 28.31 16.49
CA ASP A 521 -3.77 28.82 17.59
C ASP A 521 -4.60 27.72 18.28
N ASN A 522 -4.55 26.48 17.77
CA ASN A 522 -5.21 25.37 18.42
C ASN A 522 -4.43 24.92 19.66
N LEU A 523 -4.87 25.36 20.83
CA LEU A 523 -4.27 25.03 22.12
C LEU A 523 -4.58 23.60 22.59
N ASP A 524 -5.67 23.00 22.12
CA ASP A 524 -6.10 21.65 22.51
C ASP A 524 -5.05 20.59 22.17
N GLY A 525 -4.36 20.76 21.03
CA GLY A 525 -3.27 19.88 20.60
C GLY A 525 -2.00 19.95 21.46
N LYS A 526 -1.83 21.04 22.22
CA LYS A 526 -0.64 21.32 23.06
C LYS A 526 -0.84 20.96 24.53
N ARG A 527 -2.07 20.62 24.94
CA ARG A 527 -2.39 20.27 26.33
C ARG A 527 -1.64 19.00 26.76
N LYS A 528 -0.92 19.08 27.87
CA LYS A 528 -0.37 17.90 28.55
C LYS A 528 -1.49 17.08 29.17
N ARG A 529 -1.50 15.78 28.95
CA ARG A 529 -2.43 14.86 29.63
C ARG A 529 -2.11 14.76 31.11
N THR A 530 -3.13 14.60 31.93
CA THR A 530 -2.95 14.21 33.31
C THR A 530 -2.56 12.73 33.41
N PRO A 531 -1.87 12.29 34.49
CA PRO A 531 -1.52 10.88 34.67
C PRO A 531 -2.73 9.93 34.70
N MET A 532 -3.91 10.42 35.04
CA MET A 532 -5.17 9.67 35.10
C MET A 532 -5.80 9.49 33.70
N GLU A 533 -5.49 10.36 32.74
CA GLU A 533 -6.06 10.29 31.40
C GLU A 533 -5.47 9.13 30.61
N LEU A 534 -6.34 8.41 29.89
CA LEU A 534 -5.95 7.39 28.95
C LEU A 534 -5.26 7.99 27.72
N ASN A 535 -4.56 7.15 26.96
CA ASN A 535 -3.76 7.59 25.80
C ASN A 535 -4.59 7.92 24.55
N TRP A 536 -5.95 7.89 24.61
CA TRP A 536 -6.80 8.27 23.50
C TRP A 536 -6.57 9.72 23.08
N THR A 537 -6.45 9.95 21.77
CA THR A 537 -6.32 11.30 21.18
C THR A 537 -7.65 11.81 20.65
N ASN A 538 -8.44 10.90 20.07
CA ASN A 538 -9.74 11.15 19.47
C ASN A 538 -10.50 9.82 19.39
N LYS A 539 -11.76 9.86 18.94
CA LYS A 539 -12.53 8.68 18.52
C LYS A 539 -12.24 8.47 17.04
N SER A 540 -11.65 7.32 16.68
CA SER A 540 -11.33 7.00 15.30
C SER A 540 -12.58 6.96 14.42
N ILE A 541 -12.48 7.49 13.21
CA ILE A 541 -13.54 7.52 12.20
C ILE A 541 -14.06 6.12 11.85
N PHE A 542 -13.26 5.07 12.00
CA PHE A 542 -13.69 3.70 11.77
C PHE A 542 -14.87 3.27 12.66
N PHE A 543 -15.05 3.87 13.83
CA PHE A 543 -16.21 3.59 14.69
C PHE A 543 -17.54 4.12 14.14
N GLU A 544 -17.52 4.77 12.99
CA GLU A 544 -18.73 5.07 12.23
C GLU A 544 -19.19 3.90 11.36
N LEU A 545 -18.35 2.89 11.13
CA LEU A 545 -18.73 1.63 10.52
C LEU A 545 -19.43 0.75 11.58
N GLU A 546 -20.67 0.38 11.35
CA GLU A 546 -21.52 -0.32 12.32
C GLU A 546 -20.86 -1.58 12.90
N TYR A 547 -20.14 -2.33 12.05
CA TYR A 547 -19.49 -3.58 12.43
C TYR A 547 -18.17 -3.41 13.17
N TRP A 548 -17.54 -2.23 13.12
CA TRP A 548 -16.15 -2.03 13.59
C TRP A 548 -15.96 -2.33 15.07
N SER A 549 -16.92 -1.92 15.92
CA SER A 549 -16.87 -2.20 17.37
C SER A 549 -17.03 -3.69 17.70
N LYS A 550 -17.57 -4.47 16.79
CA LYS A 550 -17.81 -5.91 16.97
C LYS A 550 -16.61 -6.76 16.51
N LEU A 551 -15.67 -6.18 15.77
CA LEU A 551 -14.50 -6.91 15.29
C LEU A 551 -13.63 -7.37 16.45
N LYS A 552 -13.20 -8.63 16.41
CA LYS A 552 -12.26 -9.19 17.40
C LYS A 552 -10.90 -8.51 17.33
N ILE A 553 -10.42 -8.26 16.12
CA ILE A 553 -9.20 -7.53 15.82
C ILE A 553 -9.58 -6.36 14.92
N ARG A 554 -9.22 -5.14 15.30
CA ARG A 554 -9.46 -3.92 14.53
C ARG A 554 -8.21 -3.43 13.83
N HIS A 555 -7.08 -3.56 14.50
CA HIS A 555 -5.78 -3.11 14.01
C HIS A 555 -4.74 -4.20 14.26
N ASN A 556 -3.95 -4.54 13.24
CA ASN A 556 -2.82 -5.44 13.30
C ASN A 556 -1.50 -4.69 13.09
N LEU A 557 -0.43 -5.26 13.63
CA LEU A 557 0.93 -4.80 13.36
C LEU A 557 1.48 -5.45 12.10
N ASP A 558 2.26 -4.70 11.34
CA ASP A 558 3.04 -5.21 10.22
C ASP A 558 4.20 -6.08 10.74
N VAL A 559 4.05 -7.40 10.57
CA VAL A 559 5.02 -8.39 11.03
C VAL A 559 6.35 -8.25 10.28
N ILE A 560 6.31 -7.96 8.98
CA ILE A 560 7.52 -7.80 8.15
C ILE A 560 8.36 -6.62 8.67
N HIS A 561 7.71 -5.50 8.99
CA HIS A 561 8.37 -4.33 9.57
C HIS A 561 8.99 -4.65 10.95
N ILE A 562 8.29 -5.42 11.79
CA ILE A 562 8.81 -5.86 13.10
C ILE A 562 10.03 -6.75 12.91
N GLU A 563 9.97 -7.75 12.04
CA GLU A 563 11.07 -8.68 11.78
C GLU A 563 12.30 -7.96 11.22
N LYS A 564 12.10 -7.05 10.27
CA LYS A 564 13.17 -6.19 9.73
C LYS A 564 13.84 -5.39 10.85
N ASN A 565 13.06 -4.70 11.70
CA ASN A 565 13.60 -3.92 12.80
C ASN A 565 14.37 -4.77 13.82
N ARG A 566 13.90 -6.01 14.08
CA ARG A 566 14.61 -6.94 14.96
C ARG A 566 15.91 -7.42 14.34
N CYS A 567 15.90 -7.79 13.07
CA CYS A 567 17.10 -8.18 12.33
C CYS A 567 18.14 -7.06 12.33
N ASP A 568 17.73 -5.83 11.99
CA ASP A 568 18.60 -4.65 11.99
C ASP A 568 19.19 -4.38 13.39
N ASN A 569 18.40 -4.54 14.44
CA ASN A 569 18.87 -4.36 15.82
C ASN A 569 19.89 -5.45 16.23
N ILE A 570 19.63 -6.72 15.88
CA ILE A 570 20.52 -7.84 16.19
C ILE A 570 21.84 -7.66 15.44
N VAL A 571 21.79 -7.50 14.12
CA VAL A 571 22.97 -7.32 13.28
C VAL A 571 23.77 -6.07 13.71
N GLY A 572 23.07 -4.95 13.93
CA GLY A 572 23.71 -3.70 14.38
C GLY A 572 24.39 -3.84 15.73
N THR A 573 23.86 -4.67 16.64
CA THR A 573 24.47 -4.91 17.96
C THR A 573 25.63 -5.90 17.88
N LEU A 574 25.46 -7.00 17.15
CA LEU A 574 26.52 -8.01 16.98
C LEU A 574 27.77 -7.45 16.29
N LEU A 575 27.55 -6.61 15.26
CA LEU A 575 28.65 -5.97 14.51
C LEU A 575 29.07 -4.63 15.11
N ASN A 576 28.52 -4.24 16.25
CA ASN A 576 28.77 -2.97 16.93
C ASN A 576 28.71 -1.75 15.98
N ILE A 577 27.71 -1.72 15.08
CA ILE A 577 27.56 -0.64 14.09
C ILE A 577 27.17 0.64 14.81
N GLU A 578 27.97 1.71 14.64
CA GLU A 578 27.72 3.01 15.22
C GLU A 578 26.30 3.53 14.86
N GLY A 579 25.57 4.03 15.86
CA GLY A 579 24.19 4.49 15.75
C GLY A 579 23.12 3.37 15.61
N LYS A 580 23.49 2.11 15.37
CA LYS A 580 22.57 0.96 15.27
C LYS A 580 22.70 -0.01 16.45
N THR A 581 23.85 -0.11 17.07
CA THR A 581 24.07 -0.97 18.24
C THR A 581 23.13 -0.61 19.38
N LYS A 582 22.58 -1.62 20.06
CA LYS A 582 21.78 -1.48 21.29
C LYS A 582 22.59 -1.67 22.55
N ASP A 583 23.83 -2.17 22.42
CA ASP A 583 24.79 -2.27 23.50
C ASP A 583 25.49 -0.93 23.71
N THR A 584 24.93 -0.13 24.56
CA THR A 584 25.45 1.20 24.89
C THR A 584 25.78 1.29 26.39
N PRO A 585 26.68 2.22 26.80
CA PRO A 585 26.96 2.41 28.24
C PRO A 585 25.72 2.60 29.08
N ASN A 586 24.72 3.36 28.61
CA ASN A 586 23.46 3.54 29.32
C ASN A 586 22.63 2.26 29.41
N ALA A 587 22.62 1.42 28.36
CA ALA A 587 21.94 0.14 28.40
C ALA A 587 22.56 -0.80 29.44
N ARG A 588 23.89 -0.87 29.52
CA ARG A 588 24.61 -1.66 30.53
C ARG A 588 24.40 -1.13 31.96
N LEU A 589 24.31 0.19 32.14
CA LEU A 589 23.93 0.80 33.43
C LEU A 589 22.48 0.46 33.82
N ASP A 590 21.54 0.48 32.87
CA ASP A 590 20.17 0.03 33.10
C ASP A 590 20.12 -1.44 33.55
N LEU A 591 20.93 -2.33 32.93
CA LEU A 591 21.07 -3.73 33.36
C LEU A 591 21.61 -3.86 34.79
N LYS A 592 22.57 -3.00 35.16
CA LYS A 592 23.11 -2.93 36.53
C LYS A 592 22.06 -2.49 37.52
N ASP A 593 21.28 -1.43 37.21
CA ASP A 593 20.21 -0.94 38.07
C ASP A 593 19.11 -1.98 38.31
N MET A 594 18.83 -2.81 37.30
CA MET A 594 17.89 -3.93 37.39
C MET A 594 18.50 -5.21 38.01
N ASN A 595 19.80 -5.22 38.27
CA ASN A 595 20.56 -6.36 38.78
C ASN A 595 20.40 -7.65 37.92
N ILE A 596 20.42 -7.50 36.61
CA ILE A 596 20.31 -8.59 35.62
C ILE A 596 21.53 -8.61 34.71
N ARG A 597 21.86 -9.77 34.14
CA ARG A 597 22.98 -9.97 33.20
C ARG A 597 24.27 -9.32 33.73
N THR A 598 24.69 -9.73 34.91
CA THR A 598 25.85 -9.17 35.63
C THR A 598 27.15 -9.19 34.82
N ASN A 599 27.28 -10.16 33.90
CA ASN A 599 28.41 -10.26 32.95
C ASN A 599 28.51 -9.10 31.95
N LEU A 600 27.43 -8.33 31.79
CA LEU A 600 27.36 -7.14 30.92
C LEU A 600 27.45 -5.83 31.70
N HIS A 601 27.62 -5.87 33.02
CA HIS A 601 27.77 -4.65 33.79
C HIS A 601 29.08 -3.94 33.43
N LEU A 602 29.07 -2.61 33.52
CA LEU A 602 30.25 -1.82 33.27
C LEU A 602 31.22 -1.90 34.47
N ASP A 603 32.44 -2.31 34.20
CA ASP A 603 33.55 -2.20 35.13
C ASP A 603 34.28 -0.85 34.91
N LYS A 604 34.83 -0.32 36.00
CA LYS A 604 35.66 0.89 35.97
C LYS A 604 37.09 0.46 36.23
N ASP A 605 38.04 1.02 35.49
CA ASP A 605 39.46 0.89 35.81
C ASP A 605 39.83 1.67 37.10
N GLU A 606 41.06 1.50 37.54
CA GLU A 606 41.58 2.17 38.74
C GLU A 606 41.49 3.71 38.66
N ASN A 607 41.37 4.27 37.45
CA ASN A 607 41.21 5.69 37.19
C ASN A 607 39.75 6.13 37.02
N GLY A 608 38.78 5.23 37.23
CA GLY A 608 37.36 5.52 37.08
C GLY A 608 36.85 5.56 35.64
N LYS A 609 37.67 5.22 34.64
CA LYS A 609 37.29 5.13 33.24
C LYS A 609 36.48 3.85 32.99
N ILE A 610 35.38 3.99 32.30
CA ILE A 610 34.49 2.87 31.99
C ILE A 610 35.17 1.92 30.99
N LEU A 611 35.39 0.69 31.41
CA LEU A 611 35.86 -0.39 30.52
C LEU A 611 34.66 -1.02 29.85
N LEU A 612 34.57 -0.83 28.54
CA LEU A 612 33.67 -1.61 27.69
C LEU A 612 34.31 -2.94 27.40
N ILE A 613 34.05 -3.95 28.25
CA ILE A 613 34.48 -5.32 27.95
C ILE A 613 33.61 -5.80 26.78
N SER A 614 34.21 -5.94 25.61
CA SER A 614 33.60 -6.62 24.47
C SER A 614 33.44 -8.10 24.85
N SER A 615 32.22 -8.50 25.14
CA SER A 615 31.88 -9.90 25.47
C SER A 615 31.47 -10.70 24.24
N PHE A 616 32.04 -10.37 23.07
CA PHE A 616 31.88 -11.15 21.84
C PHE A 616 33.23 -11.43 21.22
#